data_a77cc0cbc01bdabd391066f47e0fbaa1
#
_entry.id   a77cc0cbc01bdabd391066f47e0fbaa1
#
_cell.length_a   1.000
_cell.length_b   1.000
_cell.length_c   1.000
_cell.angle_alpha   90.00
_cell.angle_beta   90.00
_cell.angle_gamma   90.00
#
_symmetry.space_group_name_H-M   'P 1'
#
loop_
_entity.id
_entity.type
_entity.pdbx_description
1 polymer ?
#
loop_
_entity_poly.entity_id
_entity_poly.type
_entity_poly.pdbx_seq_one_letter_code
_entity_poly.pdbx_strand_id
1 'polypeptide(L)'
;MIFGEYSFENHILLNPIVDDDEFLSTHYHEFTHFMLSHHSTTGILMYCLVKIGIVKNSNDFKKYEILKKFLYESMKNVQEGLAVFSECIMKLLKRKEVYEEFIRKLKNNNRTYYRYLEPLLFILKIIENDNKEEIRKTAQVIFSIGIEAMNTEILKEDPKKFATN
;
A
#
# COMPACT_ATOMS: atom_id res chain seq x y z
N MET A 1 14.54 -3.26 11.64
CA MET A 1 14.91 -1.87 11.25
C MET A 1 13.79 -1.37 10.37
N ILE A 2 13.25 -0.17 10.64
CA ILE A 2 12.21 0.46 9.81
C ILE A 2 12.96 1.22 8.72
N PHE A 3 12.68 0.92 7.45
CA PHE A 3 13.32 1.57 6.30
C PHE A 3 12.58 2.81 5.85
N GLY A 4 11.25 2.84 6.02
CA GLY A 4 10.39 3.96 5.73
C GLY A 4 9.05 3.85 6.45
N GLU A 5 8.29 4.93 6.47
CA GLU A 5 6.96 5.02 7.03
C GLU A 5 6.17 6.13 6.34
N TYR A 6 4.98 5.82 5.84
CA TYR A 6 4.00 6.82 5.44
C TYR A 6 3.03 7.10 6.60
N SER A 7 2.84 8.36 6.93
CA SER A 7 1.78 8.78 7.84
C SER A 7 0.62 9.42 7.07
N PHE A 8 -0.62 9.17 7.53
CA PHE A 8 -1.81 9.86 6.99
C PHE A 8 -1.81 11.37 7.20
N GLU A 9 -0.76 11.92 7.78
CA GLU A 9 -0.50 13.37 7.88
C GLU A 9 0.29 13.93 6.69
N ASN A 10 0.44 13.13 5.62
CA ASN A 10 1.17 13.46 4.39
C ASN A 10 2.70 13.55 4.56
N HIS A 11 3.24 12.79 5.49
CA HIS A 11 4.67 12.66 5.66
C HIS A 11 5.14 11.29 5.21
N ILE A 12 6.19 11.27 4.42
CA ILE A 12 6.97 10.08 4.10
C ILE A 12 8.29 10.22 4.83
N LEU A 13 8.56 9.35 5.80
CA LEU A 13 9.81 9.27 6.51
C LEU A 13 10.65 8.14 5.91
N LEU A 14 11.87 8.43 5.50
CA LEU A 14 12.80 7.45 4.95
C LEU A 14 14.06 7.40 5.80
N ASN A 15 14.60 6.20 5.99
CA ASN A 15 15.85 6.02 6.68
C ASN A 15 17.03 6.31 5.73
N PRO A 16 17.84 7.36 5.96
CA PRO A 16 18.93 7.74 5.06
C PRO A 16 20.18 6.83 5.17
N ILE A 17 20.16 5.83 6.06
CA ILE A 17 21.34 4.97 6.34
C ILE A 17 21.33 3.72 5.43
N VAL A 18 20.32 3.54 4.60
CA VAL A 18 20.24 2.44 3.63
C VAL A 18 20.97 2.80 2.32
N ASP A 19 21.36 1.79 1.54
CA ASP A 19 21.92 2.03 0.22
C ASP A 19 20.90 2.66 -0.74
N ASP A 20 21.39 3.27 -1.82
CA ASP A 20 20.56 4.02 -2.78
C ASP A 20 19.43 3.16 -3.39
N ASP A 21 19.67 1.86 -3.62
CA ASP A 21 18.69 0.96 -4.20
C ASP A 21 17.57 0.61 -3.21
N GLU A 22 17.92 0.44 -1.96
CA GLU A 22 16.97 0.19 -0.88
C GLU A 22 16.20 1.46 -0.52
N PHE A 23 16.88 2.61 -0.52
CA PHE A 23 16.26 3.91 -0.34
C PHE A 23 15.20 4.19 -1.42
N LEU A 24 15.54 4.01 -2.69
CA LEU A 24 14.63 4.22 -3.81
C LEU A 24 13.46 3.24 -3.76
N SER A 25 13.71 1.97 -3.47
CA SER A 25 12.69 0.92 -3.33
C SER A 25 11.70 1.28 -2.22
N THR A 26 12.20 1.65 -1.04
CA THR A 26 11.38 2.08 0.09
C THR A 26 10.59 3.35 -0.22
N HIS A 27 11.22 4.30 -0.94
CA HIS A 27 10.51 5.52 -1.36
C HIS A 27 9.28 5.19 -2.22
N TYR A 28 9.41 4.29 -3.20
CA TYR A 28 8.27 3.87 -4.03
C TYR A 28 7.21 3.13 -3.23
N HIS A 29 7.60 2.33 -2.25
CA HIS A 29 6.69 1.67 -1.33
C HIS A 29 5.82 2.70 -0.58
N GLU A 30 6.45 3.64 0.12
CA GLU A 30 5.75 4.66 0.91
C GLU A 30 4.97 5.64 0.03
N PHE A 31 5.51 5.98 -1.15
CA PHE A 31 4.81 6.81 -2.13
C PHE A 31 3.55 6.11 -2.67
N THR A 32 3.56 4.79 -2.77
CA THR A 32 2.36 4.02 -3.14
C THR A 32 1.26 4.18 -2.09
N HIS A 33 1.59 4.09 -0.80
CA HIS A 33 0.63 4.37 0.27
C HIS A 33 0.07 5.78 0.18
N PHE A 34 0.93 6.76 -0.06
CA PHE A 34 0.51 8.15 -0.27
C PHE A 34 -0.47 8.26 -1.45
N MET A 35 -0.13 7.72 -2.61
CA MET A 35 -0.98 7.77 -3.81
C MET A 35 -2.33 7.11 -3.58
N LEU A 36 -2.36 5.90 -3.02
CA LEU A 36 -3.60 5.18 -2.73
C LEU A 36 -4.48 5.94 -1.72
N SER A 37 -3.87 6.54 -0.71
CA SER A 37 -4.59 7.30 0.32
C SER A 37 -5.21 8.59 -0.23
N HIS A 38 -4.61 9.22 -1.23
CA HIS A 38 -5.08 10.48 -1.81
C HIS A 38 -6.01 10.31 -3.01
N HIS A 39 -5.96 9.18 -3.68
CA HIS A 39 -6.74 8.92 -4.90
C HIS A 39 -7.86 7.89 -4.71
N SER A 40 -8.07 7.39 -3.48
CA SER A 40 -9.21 6.52 -3.16
C SER A 40 -10.16 7.17 -2.15
N THR A 41 -11.45 6.87 -2.28
CA THR A 41 -12.48 7.33 -1.34
C THR A 41 -12.18 6.87 0.09
N THR A 42 -11.74 5.61 0.26
CA THR A 42 -11.38 5.05 1.56
C THR A 42 -10.19 5.78 2.17
N GLY A 43 -9.17 6.05 1.39
CA GLY A 43 -7.99 6.77 1.84
C GLY A 43 -8.31 8.21 2.26
N ILE A 44 -9.10 8.93 1.46
CA ILE A 44 -9.56 10.30 1.80
C ILE A 44 -10.39 10.28 3.08
N LEU A 45 -11.30 9.32 3.24
CA LEU A 45 -12.10 9.18 4.47
C LEU A 45 -11.20 8.92 5.68
N MET A 46 -10.20 8.05 5.54
CA MET A 46 -9.22 7.76 6.58
C MET A 46 -8.44 9.03 6.98
N TYR A 47 -7.96 9.79 6.00
CA TYR A 47 -7.30 11.08 6.23
C TYR A 47 -8.21 12.06 7.01
N CYS A 48 -9.47 12.18 6.61
CA CYS A 48 -10.45 13.02 7.32
C CYS A 48 -10.66 12.58 8.77
N LEU A 49 -10.74 11.25 9.03
CA LEU A 49 -10.91 10.72 10.38
C LEU A 49 -9.68 11.00 11.26
N VAL A 50 -8.48 10.88 10.73
CA VAL A 50 -7.25 11.23 11.44
C VAL A 50 -7.27 12.72 11.82
N LYS A 51 -7.61 13.61 10.88
CA LYS A 51 -7.69 15.06 11.15
C LYS A 51 -8.77 15.41 12.17
N ILE A 52 -9.95 14.80 12.11
CA ILE A 52 -11.02 14.98 13.10
C ILE A 52 -10.56 14.49 14.47
N GLY A 53 -9.89 13.35 14.55
CA GLY A 53 -9.37 12.79 15.80
C GLY A 53 -8.38 13.70 16.51
N ILE A 54 -7.54 14.43 15.76
CA ILE A 54 -6.58 15.40 16.30
C ILE A 54 -7.30 16.62 16.90
N VAL A 55 -8.43 17.04 16.30
CA VAL A 55 -9.13 18.28 16.68
C VAL A 55 -10.12 18.08 17.85
N LYS A 56 -10.65 16.88 18.03
CA LYS A 56 -11.72 16.62 19.01
C LYS A 56 -11.26 15.82 20.22
N ASN A 57 -11.14 16.53 21.34
CA ASN A 57 -11.10 15.97 22.71
C ASN A 57 -12.55 15.61 23.16
N SER A 58 -13.27 14.72 22.48
CA SER A 58 -14.70 14.50 22.72
C SER A 58 -15.04 13.04 23.07
N ASN A 59 -16.21 12.84 23.70
CA ASN A 59 -16.80 11.52 24.02
C ASN A 59 -17.00 10.61 22.79
N ASP A 60 -16.99 11.18 21.58
CA ASP A 60 -17.09 10.45 20.32
C ASP A 60 -15.74 9.91 19.81
N PHE A 61 -14.63 10.23 20.49
CA PHE A 61 -13.29 9.78 20.09
C PHE A 61 -13.21 8.26 19.91
N LYS A 62 -13.84 7.49 20.81
CA LYS A 62 -13.86 6.01 20.71
C LYS A 62 -14.52 5.52 19.42
N LYS A 63 -15.60 6.15 18.97
CA LYS A 63 -16.29 5.79 17.73
C LYS A 63 -15.41 6.05 16.50
N TYR A 64 -14.70 7.19 16.51
CA TYR A 64 -13.76 7.54 15.44
C TYR A 64 -12.58 6.55 15.37
N GLU A 65 -12.04 6.14 16.52
CA GLU A 65 -10.96 5.14 16.57
C GLU A 65 -11.42 3.76 16.07
N ILE A 66 -12.63 3.34 16.41
CA ILE A 66 -13.20 2.09 15.89
C ILE A 66 -13.34 2.15 14.37
N LEU A 67 -13.92 3.24 13.84
CA LEU A 67 -14.09 3.41 12.40
C LEU A 67 -12.73 3.50 11.68
N LYS A 68 -11.78 4.24 12.23
CA LYS A 68 -10.41 4.34 11.70
C LYS A 68 -9.74 2.97 11.64
N LYS A 69 -9.82 2.18 12.72
CA LYS A 69 -9.25 0.84 12.75
C LYS A 69 -9.89 -0.07 11.72
N PHE A 70 -11.21 -0.03 11.59
CA PHE A 70 -11.93 -0.83 10.60
C PHE A 70 -11.50 -0.48 9.17
N LEU A 71 -11.47 0.81 8.81
CA LEU A 71 -11.03 1.25 7.49
C LEU A 71 -9.59 0.84 7.20
N TYR A 72 -8.69 0.99 8.19
CA TYR A 72 -7.31 0.57 8.07
C TYR A 72 -7.20 -0.93 7.76
N GLU A 73 -7.89 -1.78 8.52
CA GLU A 73 -7.84 -3.24 8.33
C GLU A 73 -8.43 -3.67 6.99
N SER A 74 -9.49 -3.00 6.51
CA SER A 74 -10.09 -3.28 5.20
C SER A 74 -9.18 -2.90 4.02
N MET A 75 -8.44 -1.79 4.13
CA MET A 75 -7.53 -1.32 3.08
C MET A 75 -6.17 -2.02 3.06
N LYS A 76 -5.73 -2.50 4.22
CA LYS A 76 -4.34 -2.91 4.45
C LYS A 76 -3.81 -3.88 3.40
N ASN A 77 -4.58 -4.91 3.08
CA ASN A 77 -4.14 -5.93 2.12
C ASN A 77 -3.89 -5.35 0.72
N VAL A 78 -4.75 -4.43 0.28
CA VAL A 78 -4.61 -3.76 -1.02
C VAL A 78 -3.44 -2.79 -0.99
N GLN A 79 -3.32 -1.98 0.04
CA GLN A 79 -2.24 -1.00 0.18
C GLN A 79 -0.88 -1.68 0.26
N GLU A 80 -0.70 -2.63 1.17
CA GLU A 80 0.56 -3.35 1.33
C GLU A 80 0.91 -4.18 0.09
N GLY A 81 -0.09 -4.85 -0.50
CA GLY A 81 0.11 -5.63 -1.72
C GLY A 81 0.61 -4.78 -2.89
N LEU A 82 0.00 -3.61 -3.10
CA LEU A 82 0.41 -2.69 -4.16
C LEU A 82 1.73 -1.98 -3.84
N ALA A 83 2.01 -1.68 -2.57
CA ALA A 83 3.29 -1.10 -2.17
C ALA A 83 4.45 -2.07 -2.45
N VAL A 84 4.31 -3.35 -2.06
CA VAL A 84 5.33 -4.38 -2.40
C VAL A 84 5.39 -4.65 -3.90
N PHE A 85 4.25 -4.60 -4.60
CA PHE A 85 4.23 -4.71 -6.06
C PHE A 85 5.01 -3.57 -6.74
N SER A 86 4.90 -2.32 -6.24
CA SER A 86 5.67 -1.19 -6.76
C SER A 86 7.18 -1.40 -6.61
N GLU A 87 7.63 -1.95 -5.47
CA GLU A 87 9.04 -2.33 -5.29
C GLU A 87 9.49 -3.39 -6.31
N CYS A 88 8.64 -4.41 -6.56
CA CYS A 88 8.90 -5.43 -7.57
C CYS A 88 9.07 -4.81 -8.97
N ILE A 89 8.17 -3.90 -9.35
CA ILE A 89 8.23 -3.20 -10.64
C ILE A 89 9.52 -2.39 -10.76
N MET A 90 9.91 -1.65 -9.73
CA MET A 90 11.15 -0.87 -9.74
C MET A 90 12.39 -1.75 -9.92
N LYS A 91 12.44 -2.88 -9.21
CA LYS A 91 13.56 -3.82 -9.33
C LYS A 91 13.58 -4.51 -10.69
N LEU A 92 12.41 -4.88 -11.22
CA LEU A 92 12.27 -5.47 -12.57
C LEU A 92 12.68 -4.49 -13.68
N LEU A 93 12.29 -3.21 -13.57
CA LEU A 93 12.70 -2.16 -14.51
C LEU A 93 14.21 -1.90 -14.48
N LYS A 94 14.86 -2.18 -13.34
CA LYS A 94 16.30 -2.10 -13.21
C LYS A 94 16.99 -3.28 -13.88
N ARG A 95 16.76 -4.50 -13.38
CA ARG A 95 17.25 -5.78 -13.92
C ARG A 95 16.44 -6.94 -13.35
N LYS A 96 16.21 -7.95 -14.17
CA LYS A 96 15.47 -9.17 -13.78
C LYS A 96 16.12 -9.90 -12.60
N GLU A 97 17.44 -9.99 -12.57
CA GLU A 97 18.17 -10.70 -11.49
C GLU A 97 17.95 -10.01 -10.13
N VAL A 98 17.87 -8.66 -10.11
CA VAL A 98 17.61 -7.89 -8.89
C VAL A 98 16.19 -8.15 -8.38
N TYR A 99 15.23 -8.24 -9.29
CA TYR A 99 13.85 -8.61 -8.97
C TYR A 99 13.76 -10.04 -8.41
N GLU A 100 14.38 -11.03 -9.08
CA GLU A 100 14.36 -12.42 -8.62
C GLU A 100 14.98 -12.58 -7.22
N GLU A 101 16.09 -11.89 -6.96
CA GLU A 101 16.71 -11.87 -5.65
C GLU A 101 15.79 -11.24 -4.59
N PHE A 102 15.12 -10.15 -4.92
CA PHE A 102 14.16 -9.49 -4.03
C PHE A 102 13.00 -10.42 -3.67
N ILE A 103 12.37 -11.08 -4.64
CA ILE A 103 11.31 -12.07 -4.40
C ILE A 103 11.79 -13.20 -3.49
N ARG A 104 13.00 -13.70 -3.73
CA ARG A 104 13.61 -14.74 -2.87
C ARG A 104 13.79 -14.26 -1.44
N LYS A 105 14.29 -13.03 -1.25
CA LYS A 105 14.45 -12.41 0.08
C LYS A 105 13.11 -12.22 0.79
N LEU A 106 12.09 -11.71 0.10
CA LEU A 106 10.74 -11.58 0.65
C LEU A 106 10.19 -12.91 1.14
N LYS A 107 10.26 -13.94 0.31
CA LYS A 107 9.75 -15.28 0.63
C LYS A 107 10.42 -15.88 1.86
N ASN A 108 11.73 -15.68 2.01
CA ASN A 108 12.52 -16.29 3.09
C ASN A 108 12.52 -15.48 4.38
N ASN A 109 12.60 -14.14 4.27
CA ASN A 109 12.88 -13.27 5.40
C ASN A 109 11.68 -12.41 5.83
N ASN A 110 10.72 -12.17 4.92
CA ASN A 110 9.56 -11.33 5.21
C ASN A 110 8.27 -11.93 4.66
N ARG A 111 7.85 -13.01 5.30
CA ARG A 111 6.71 -13.82 4.88
C ARG A 111 5.38 -13.06 4.88
N THR A 112 5.26 -12.03 5.72
CA THR A 112 4.07 -11.19 5.78
C THR A 112 3.92 -10.36 4.50
N TYR A 113 4.97 -9.66 4.08
CA TYR A 113 4.96 -8.90 2.83
C TYR A 113 4.83 -9.80 1.60
N TYR A 114 5.46 -10.98 1.63
CA TYR A 114 5.28 -11.96 0.56
C TYR A 114 3.81 -12.37 0.39
N ARG A 115 3.07 -12.57 1.49
CA ARG A 115 1.63 -12.89 1.44
C ARG A 115 0.78 -11.77 0.84
N TYR A 116 1.09 -10.53 1.13
CA TYR A 116 0.40 -9.39 0.50
C TYR A 116 0.63 -9.36 -1.01
N LEU A 117 1.81 -9.78 -1.47
CA LEU A 117 2.17 -9.85 -2.88
C LEU A 117 1.58 -11.06 -3.61
N GLU A 118 1.28 -12.16 -2.91
CA GLU A 118 0.84 -13.43 -3.53
C GLU A 118 -0.23 -13.27 -4.61
N PRO A 119 -1.31 -12.47 -4.43
CA PRO A 119 -2.32 -12.28 -5.46
C PRO A 119 -1.81 -11.66 -6.77
N LEU A 120 -0.67 -10.94 -6.70
CA LEU A 120 -0.08 -10.22 -7.83
C LEU A 120 1.11 -10.96 -8.47
N LEU A 121 1.60 -12.04 -7.86
CA LEU A 121 2.75 -12.80 -8.37
C LEU A 121 2.52 -13.33 -9.79
N PHE A 122 1.31 -13.74 -10.11
CA PHE A 122 0.96 -14.23 -11.43
C PHE A 122 1.14 -13.14 -12.51
N ILE A 123 0.79 -11.89 -12.20
CA ILE A 123 0.96 -10.74 -13.09
C ILE A 123 2.45 -10.45 -13.29
N LEU A 124 3.21 -10.40 -12.18
CA LEU A 124 4.67 -10.21 -12.24
C LEU A 124 5.35 -11.26 -13.10
N LYS A 125 4.89 -12.53 -13.02
CA LYS A 125 5.42 -13.62 -13.87
C LYS A 125 5.10 -13.43 -15.35
N ILE A 126 3.96 -12.83 -15.69
CA ILE A 126 3.62 -12.54 -17.09
C ILE A 126 4.57 -11.47 -17.64
N ILE A 127 4.79 -10.39 -16.89
CA ILE A 127 5.52 -9.21 -17.37
C ILE A 127 7.03 -9.26 -17.15
N GLU A 128 7.56 -10.27 -16.46
CA GLU A 128 9.00 -10.34 -16.13
C GLU A 128 9.94 -10.41 -17.33
N ASN A 129 9.41 -10.75 -18.51
CA ASN A 129 10.17 -10.82 -19.77
C ASN A 129 9.76 -9.70 -20.76
N ASP A 130 8.84 -8.82 -20.37
CA ASP A 130 8.37 -7.73 -21.22
C ASP A 130 9.40 -6.59 -21.28
N ASN A 131 9.24 -5.72 -22.28
CA ASN A 131 10.02 -4.50 -22.33
C ASN A 131 9.55 -3.51 -21.25
N LYS A 132 10.41 -2.54 -20.94
CA LYS A 132 10.16 -1.58 -19.84
C LYS A 132 8.86 -0.77 -20.00
N GLU A 133 8.42 -0.53 -21.22
CA GLU A 133 7.19 0.23 -21.48
C GLU A 133 5.96 -0.60 -21.15
N GLU A 134 5.91 -1.86 -21.55
CA GLU A 134 4.81 -2.78 -21.24
C GLU A 134 4.73 -3.06 -19.73
N ILE A 135 5.87 -3.22 -19.06
CA ILE A 135 5.93 -3.34 -17.60
C ILE A 135 5.27 -2.11 -16.94
N ARG A 136 5.60 -0.89 -17.39
CA ARG A 136 5.01 0.35 -16.84
C ARG A 136 3.51 0.45 -17.10
N LYS A 137 3.06 0.14 -18.32
CA LYS A 137 1.63 0.14 -18.68
C LYS A 137 0.84 -0.83 -17.81
N THR A 138 1.34 -2.04 -17.64
CA THR A 138 0.70 -3.06 -16.79
C THR A 138 0.65 -2.59 -15.34
N ALA A 139 1.74 -2.01 -14.82
CA ALA A 139 1.76 -1.45 -13.48
C ALA A 139 0.68 -0.36 -13.30
N GLN A 140 0.54 0.57 -14.24
CA GLN A 140 -0.50 1.61 -14.20
C GLN A 140 -1.92 1.03 -14.15
N VAL A 141 -2.19 0.00 -14.94
CA VAL A 141 -3.49 -0.69 -14.92
C VAL A 141 -3.74 -1.33 -13.54
N ILE A 142 -2.75 -2.01 -12.98
CA ILE A 142 -2.87 -2.66 -11.68
C ILE A 142 -3.10 -1.63 -10.57
N PHE A 143 -2.40 -0.49 -10.58
CA PHE A 143 -2.65 0.60 -9.63
C PHE A 143 -4.05 1.19 -9.76
N SER A 144 -4.55 1.37 -10.99
CA SER A 144 -5.91 1.85 -11.23
C SER A 144 -6.96 0.88 -10.68
N ILE A 145 -6.76 -0.42 -10.88
CA ILE A 145 -7.63 -1.48 -10.32
C ILE A 145 -7.57 -1.44 -8.77
N GLY A 146 -6.40 -1.24 -8.20
CA GLY A 146 -6.24 -1.15 -6.75
C GLY A 146 -6.96 0.05 -6.13
N ILE A 147 -6.90 1.23 -6.77
CA ILE A 147 -7.65 2.41 -6.36
C ILE A 147 -9.16 2.11 -6.41
N GLU A 148 -9.62 1.47 -7.48
CA GLU A 148 -11.04 1.11 -7.63
C GLU A 148 -11.47 0.06 -6.60
N ALA A 149 -10.63 -0.93 -6.30
CA ALA A 149 -10.89 -1.90 -5.25
C ALA A 149 -11.07 -1.21 -3.89
N MET A 150 -10.22 -0.23 -3.56
CA MET A 150 -10.35 0.55 -2.34
C MET A 150 -11.60 1.43 -2.32
N ASN A 151 -12.12 1.86 -3.47
CA ASN A 151 -13.38 2.59 -3.57
C ASN A 151 -14.60 1.68 -3.34
N THR A 152 -14.54 0.45 -3.83
CA THR A 152 -15.68 -0.49 -3.79
C THR A 152 -15.83 -1.23 -2.46
N GLU A 153 -14.78 -1.44 -1.70
CA GLU A 153 -14.87 -2.17 -0.41
C GLU A 153 -15.74 -1.45 0.63
N ILE A 154 -15.66 -0.11 0.69
CA ILE A 154 -16.52 0.68 1.60
C ILE A 154 -18.01 0.52 1.24
N LEU A 155 -18.34 0.46 -0.04
CA LEU A 155 -19.72 0.40 -0.50
C LEU A 155 -20.38 -0.97 -0.27
N LYS A 156 -19.60 -2.01 -0.01
CA LYS A 156 -20.08 -3.38 0.24
C LYS A 156 -20.37 -3.67 1.71
N GLU A 157 -19.80 -2.91 2.62
CA GLU A 157 -20.00 -3.12 4.05
C GLU A 157 -21.30 -2.47 4.54
N ASP A 158 -22.12 -3.24 5.26
CA ASP A 158 -23.35 -2.73 5.86
C ASP A 158 -23.02 -1.69 6.95
N PRO A 159 -23.44 -0.41 6.78
CA PRO A 159 -23.22 0.64 7.78
C PRO A 159 -23.74 0.26 9.18
N LYS A 160 -24.70 -0.65 9.29
CA LYS A 160 -25.25 -1.12 10.58
C LYS A 160 -24.25 -1.92 11.40
N LYS A 161 -23.25 -2.55 10.78
CA LYS A 161 -22.17 -3.24 11.50
C LYS A 161 -21.31 -2.27 12.34
N PHE A 162 -21.32 -0.97 12.02
CA PHE A 162 -20.57 0.06 12.74
C PHE A 162 -21.33 0.65 13.93
N ALA A 163 -22.65 0.45 14.01
CA ALA A 163 -23.52 1.08 15.02
C ALA A 163 -23.77 0.22 16.25
N THR A 164 -23.31 -1.04 16.29
CA THR A 164 -23.74 -2.05 17.28
C THR A 164 -22.66 -2.51 18.26
N ASN A 165 -21.56 -1.73 18.44
CA ASN A 165 -20.61 -2.04 19.54
C ASN A 165 -20.29 -0.81 20.39
#